data_7daf0199b4692afe6d23f7a0c08e49fc
#
_entry.id   7daf0199b4692afe6d23f7a0c08e49fc
#
_cell.length_a   1.000
_cell.length_b   1.000
_cell.length_c   1.000
_cell.angle_alpha   90.00
_cell.angle_beta   90.00
_cell.angle_gamma   90.00
#
_symmetry.space_group_name_H-M   'P 1'
#
loop_
_entity.id
_entity.type
_entity.pdbx_description
1 polymer ?
#
loop_
_entity_poly.entity_id
_entity_poly.type
_entity_poly.pdbx_seq_one_letter_code
_entity_poly.pdbx_strand_id
1 'polypeptide(L)'
;MTNDRWQIHRHLAEQADQRLQIVKTVPRRILLAGADGDNSRRLLAARYPKAAFAEYDPRPECLRDAADKRGGGLLSKLAGKTVPQHCQALSAPLPEALADMLWSNLGLATEHNPVAVFASWAGALQTDGLLFFTHFGRDTLLELTDTLAQQGIAARRPALIDMHDLGDMLADSGFYDPVTDTARLKLEYRTADTFLQDMDTLGLWHALDFDDPDAARTAIAGLWQRQIPPELTLETVFGHAVKKKILPAGENEVHFFPRKT
;
A
#
# COMPACT_ATOMS: atom_id res chain seq x y z
N MET A 1 -7.26 -20.47 -17.02
CA MET A 1 -7.26 -19.08 -16.52
C MET A 1 -5.96 -18.93 -15.75
N THR A 2 -5.04 -18.10 -16.22
CA THR A 2 -3.80 -17.78 -15.50
C THR A 2 -4.19 -17.09 -14.20
N ASN A 3 -3.80 -17.68 -13.08
CA ASN A 3 -4.01 -17.09 -11.76
C ASN A 3 -3.08 -15.88 -11.64
N ASP A 4 -3.62 -14.67 -11.84
CA ASP A 4 -2.84 -13.43 -11.72
C ASP A 4 -2.74 -13.09 -10.23
N ARG A 5 -1.61 -13.42 -9.60
CA ARG A 5 -1.34 -13.14 -8.17
C ARG A 5 -1.45 -11.65 -7.80
N TRP A 6 -1.50 -10.75 -8.77
CA TRP A 6 -1.63 -9.31 -8.57
C TRP A 6 -3.06 -8.79 -8.73
N GLN A 7 -4.06 -9.69 -8.81
CA GLN A 7 -5.45 -9.30 -9.07
C GLN A 7 -6.02 -8.37 -7.99
N ILE A 8 -5.73 -8.63 -6.71
CA ILE A 8 -6.20 -7.80 -5.59
C ILE A 8 -5.51 -6.45 -5.63
N HIS A 9 -4.18 -6.41 -5.82
CA HIS A 9 -3.45 -5.15 -5.98
C HIS A 9 -3.98 -4.31 -7.14
N ARG A 10 -4.28 -4.94 -8.28
CA ARG A 10 -4.87 -4.24 -9.42
C ARG A 10 -6.22 -3.63 -9.08
N HIS A 11 -7.09 -4.38 -8.44
CA HIS A 11 -8.40 -3.90 -8.01
C HIS A 11 -8.27 -2.70 -7.06
N LEU A 12 -7.40 -2.77 -6.07
CA LEU A 12 -7.17 -1.68 -5.12
C LEU A 12 -6.53 -0.45 -5.78
N ALA A 13 -5.57 -0.66 -6.69
CA ALA A 13 -4.98 0.44 -7.46
C ALA A 13 -6.02 1.18 -8.30
N GLU A 14 -6.94 0.45 -8.96
CA GLU A 14 -8.04 1.03 -9.74
C GLU A 14 -9.01 1.83 -8.85
N GLN A 15 -9.37 1.29 -7.69
CA GLN A 15 -10.21 1.98 -6.71
C GLN A 15 -9.54 3.26 -6.15
N ALA A 16 -8.25 3.20 -5.88
CA ALA A 16 -7.47 4.34 -5.41
C ALA A 16 -7.30 5.40 -6.52
N ASP A 17 -7.07 4.98 -7.80
CA ASP A 17 -6.96 5.89 -8.94
C ASP A 17 -8.26 6.68 -9.18
N GLN A 18 -9.42 6.08 -8.93
CA GLN A 18 -10.70 6.79 -9.02
C GLN A 18 -10.77 7.98 -8.05
N ARG A 19 -10.16 7.88 -6.87
CA ARG A 19 -10.10 8.97 -5.88
C ARG A 19 -9.23 10.13 -6.31
N LEU A 20 -8.28 9.91 -7.25
CA LEU A 20 -7.47 10.99 -7.85
C LEU A 20 -8.27 11.95 -8.73
N GLN A 21 -9.52 11.65 -9.07
CA GLN A 21 -10.34 12.53 -9.93
C GLN A 21 -10.58 13.92 -9.31
N ILE A 22 -10.55 14.03 -7.98
CA ILE A 22 -10.71 15.30 -7.27
C ILE A 22 -9.42 16.11 -7.19
N VAL A 23 -8.27 15.50 -7.49
CA VAL A 23 -6.95 16.11 -7.37
C VAL A 23 -6.65 16.95 -8.60
N LYS A 24 -6.38 18.24 -8.40
CA LYS A 24 -6.06 19.19 -9.48
C LYS A 24 -4.56 19.27 -9.77
N THR A 25 -3.73 18.91 -8.80
CA THR A 25 -2.28 18.96 -8.93
C THR A 25 -1.79 17.85 -9.87
N VAL A 26 -0.89 18.20 -10.78
CA VAL A 26 -0.27 17.25 -11.73
C VAL A 26 1.15 16.95 -11.25
N PRO A 27 1.38 15.78 -10.65
CA PRO A 27 2.70 15.42 -10.14
C PRO A 27 3.69 15.17 -11.30
N ARG A 28 4.93 15.56 -11.10
CA ARG A 28 6.03 15.33 -12.03
C ARG A 28 6.97 14.21 -11.56
N ARG A 29 7.04 13.99 -10.26
CA ARG A 29 7.85 12.94 -9.63
C ARG A 29 6.98 12.17 -8.65
N ILE A 30 6.82 10.88 -8.92
CA ILE A 30 5.99 9.97 -8.13
C ILE A 30 6.87 8.87 -7.56
N LEU A 31 6.87 8.73 -6.23
CA LEU A 31 7.46 7.58 -5.55
C LEU A 31 6.40 6.51 -5.35
N LEU A 32 6.74 5.28 -5.73
CA LEU A 32 5.92 4.10 -5.48
C LEU A 32 6.51 3.37 -4.28
N ALA A 33 5.76 3.24 -3.20
CA ALA A 33 6.15 2.54 -1.99
C ALA A 33 5.37 1.23 -1.87
N GLY A 34 6.02 0.13 -2.21
CA GLY A 34 5.41 -1.18 -2.38
C GLY A 34 5.21 -1.54 -3.86
N ALA A 35 5.89 -2.58 -4.31
CA ALA A 35 5.75 -3.10 -5.67
C ALA A 35 4.49 -3.97 -5.79
N ASP A 36 3.64 -3.68 -6.76
CA ASP A 36 2.34 -4.30 -6.98
C ASP A 36 2.17 -4.92 -8.36
N GLY A 37 3.27 -5.42 -8.92
CA GLY A 37 3.28 -5.99 -10.26
C GLY A 37 3.04 -4.96 -11.36
N ASP A 38 3.48 -3.73 -11.16
CA ASP A 38 3.37 -2.59 -12.08
C ASP A 38 1.95 -2.02 -12.29
N ASN A 39 0.97 -2.45 -11.50
CA ASN A 39 -0.42 -2.01 -11.67
C ASN A 39 -0.56 -0.50 -11.39
N SER A 40 -0.09 -0.04 -10.25
CA SER A 40 -0.15 1.39 -9.86
C SER A 40 0.61 2.28 -10.85
N ARG A 41 1.87 1.92 -11.18
CA ARG A 41 2.64 2.73 -12.12
C ARG A 41 1.95 2.86 -13.47
N ARG A 42 1.35 1.78 -13.99
CA ARG A 42 0.65 1.79 -15.28
C ARG A 42 -0.54 2.74 -15.28
N LEU A 43 -1.36 2.73 -14.22
CA LEU A 43 -2.49 3.63 -14.05
C LEU A 43 -2.02 5.09 -13.95
N LEU A 44 -1.05 5.34 -13.06
CA LEU A 44 -0.53 6.68 -12.84
C LEU A 44 0.21 7.24 -14.06
N ALA A 45 0.92 6.41 -14.84
CA ALA A 45 1.56 6.84 -16.07
C ALA A 45 0.56 7.17 -17.19
N ALA A 46 -0.59 6.49 -17.21
CA ALA A 46 -1.68 6.84 -18.13
C ALA A 46 -2.32 8.20 -17.75
N ARG A 47 -2.50 8.44 -16.46
CA ARG A 47 -3.06 9.70 -15.93
C ARG A 47 -2.05 10.85 -16.01
N TYR A 48 -0.79 10.60 -15.71
CA TYR A 48 0.31 11.57 -15.63
C TYR A 48 1.47 11.21 -16.58
N PRO A 49 1.31 11.32 -17.89
CA PRO A 49 2.26 10.78 -18.89
C PRO A 49 3.64 11.43 -18.87
N LYS A 50 3.78 12.58 -18.20
CA LYS A 50 5.06 13.30 -18.03
C LYS A 50 5.73 13.04 -16.68
N ALA A 51 5.11 12.25 -15.79
CA ALA A 51 5.68 11.96 -14.50
C ALA A 51 6.87 10.99 -14.61
N ALA A 52 7.89 11.24 -13.81
CA ALA A 52 8.96 10.31 -13.52
C ALA A 52 8.62 9.47 -12.32
N PHE A 53 9.02 8.20 -12.32
CA PHE A 53 8.73 7.24 -11.26
C PHE A 53 10.02 6.70 -10.66
N ALA A 54 9.98 6.39 -9.35
CA ALA A 54 10.94 5.52 -8.67
C ALA A 54 10.16 4.58 -7.75
N GLU A 55 10.63 3.34 -7.57
CA GLU A 55 9.91 2.29 -6.86
C GLU A 55 10.76 1.72 -5.73
N TYR A 56 10.15 1.54 -4.56
CA TYR A 56 10.76 1.07 -3.33
C TYR A 56 9.96 -0.09 -2.76
N ASP A 57 10.60 -1.22 -2.47
CA ASP A 57 9.95 -2.38 -1.81
C ASP A 57 11.02 -3.20 -1.08
N PRO A 58 10.78 -3.72 0.13
CA PRO A 58 11.71 -4.61 0.82
C PRO A 58 11.85 -5.98 0.15
N ARG A 59 10.94 -6.37 -0.75
CA ARG A 59 10.86 -7.69 -1.39
C ARG A 59 11.44 -7.65 -2.80
N PRO A 60 12.67 -8.14 -3.02
CA PRO A 60 13.34 -8.08 -4.31
C PRO A 60 12.60 -8.85 -5.42
N GLU A 61 11.84 -9.91 -5.07
CA GLU A 61 11.03 -10.67 -6.01
C GLU A 61 9.84 -9.85 -6.55
N CYS A 62 9.22 -8.99 -5.71
CA CYS A 62 8.14 -8.11 -6.14
C CYS A 62 8.65 -7.02 -7.08
N LEU A 63 9.83 -6.47 -6.80
CA LEU A 63 10.50 -5.51 -7.70
C LEU A 63 10.83 -6.16 -9.06
N ARG A 64 11.35 -7.39 -9.07
CA ARG A 64 11.64 -8.12 -10.32
C ARG A 64 10.36 -8.33 -11.14
N ASP A 65 9.28 -8.81 -10.51
CA ASP A 65 8.00 -9.01 -11.19
C ASP A 65 7.47 -7.72 -11.82
N ALA A 66 7.55 -6.60 -11.09
CA ALA A 66 7.14 -5.31 -11.61
C ALA A 66 8.02 -4.88 -12.81
N ALA A 67 9.33 -5.13 -12.77
CA ALA A 67 10.22 -4.85 -13.89
C ALA A 67 9.92 -5.72 -15.11
N ASP A 68 9.66 -7.01 -14.91
CA ASP A 68 9.35 -7.97 -15.98
C ASP A 68 8.03 -7.60 -16.68
N LYS A 69 7.01 -7.21 -15.93
CA LYS A 69 5.71 -6.77 -16.47
C LYS A 69 5.77 -5.44 -17.23
N ARG A 70 6.78 -4.59 -16.96
CA ARG A 70 7.03 -3.36 -17.75
C ARG A 70 7.49 -3.66 -19.16
N GLY A 71 7.81 -4.88 -19.47
CA GLY A 71 8.29 -5.30 -20.76
C GLY A 71 9.73 -4.86 -20.99
N GLY A 72 10.68 -5.72 -20.63
CA GLY A 72 12.10 -5.54 -20.84
C GLY A 72 12.55 -5.68 -22.32
N GLY A 73 11.80 -5.15 -23.27
CA GLY A 73 12.29 -5.06 -24.65
C GLY A 73 13.46 -4.08 -24.75
N LEU A 74 14.50 -4.45 -25.54
CA LEU A 74 15.66 -3.57 -25.80
C LEU A 74 15.24 -2.13 -26.19
N LEU A 75 14.09 -1.97 -26.84
CA LEU A 75 13.54 -0.69 -27.27
C LEU A 75 13.04 0.19 -26.11
N SER A 76 12.54 -0.40 -25.01
CA SER A 76 12.11 0.37 -23.83
C SER A 76 13.30 0.93 -23.05
N LYS A 77 14.41 0.19 -23.02
CA LYS A 77 15.68 0.65 -22.43
C LYS A 77 16.30 1.81 -23.22
N LEU A 78 16.15 1.82 -24.51
CA LEU A 78 16.62 2.91 -25.40
C LEU A 78 15.75 4.17 -25.30
N ALA A 79 14.47 4.03 -24.89
CA ALA A 79 13.53 5.17 -24.77
C ALA A 79 13.70 5.99 -23.48
N GLY A 80 14.67 5.68 -22.60
CA GLY A 80 14.99 6.45 -21.38
C GLY A 80 13.90 6.44 -20.30
N LYS A 81 12.91 5.54 -20.38
CA LYS A 81 11.81 5.40 -19.40
C LYS A 81 12.06 4.26 -18.41
N THR A 82 13.28 4.15 -17.90
CA THR A 82 13.55 3.19 -16.81
C THR A 82 12.99 3.74 -15.51
N VAL A 83 12.29 2.89 -14.76
CA VAL A 83 11.87 3.17 -13.38
C VAL A 83 12.98 2.68 -12.46
N PRO A 84 13.74 3.55 -11.78
CA PRO A 84 14.69 3.13 -10.75
C PRO A 84 13.97 2.32 -9.67
N GLN A 85 14.60 1.21 -9.27
CA GLN A 85 14.08 0.34 -8.21
C GLN A 85 15.08 0.25 -7.07
N HIS A 86 14.57 0.34 -5.84
CA HIS A 86 15.37 0.32 -4.62
C HIS A 86 14.81 -0.75 -3.68
N CYS A 87 15.64 -1.76 -3.37
CA CYS A 87 15.28 -2.81 -2.43
C CYS A 87 15.66 -2.36 -1.01
N GLN A 88 14.68 -1.85 -0.27
CA GLN A 88 14.86 -1.38 1.11
C GLN A 88 13.53 -1.40 1.88
N ALA A 89 13.60 -1.39 3.23
CA ALA A 89 12.43 -1.20 4.08
C ALA A 89 11.76 0.15 3.76
N LEU A 90 10.44 0.22 3.84
CA LEU A 90 9.69 1.46 3.57
C LEU A 90 9.83 2.48 4.71
N SER A 91 10.22 2.03 5.89
CA SER A 91 10.62 2.84 7.04
C SER A 91 12.03 3.45 6.91
N ALA A 92 12.86 2.92 5.99
CA ALA A 92 14.18 3.49 5.73
C ALA A 92 14.06 4.88 5.08
N PRO A 93 15.04 5.79 5.32
CA PRO A 93 15.00 7.13 4.74
C PRO A 93 14.92 7.11 3.23
N LEU A 94 13.99 7.85 2.68
CA LEU A 94 13.86 8.16 1.25
C LEU A 94 14.57 9.49 0.93
N PRO A 95 14.88 9.77 -0.35
CA PRO A 95 15.44 11.07 -0.74
C PRO A 95 14.52 12.22 -0.33
N GLU A 96 15.05 13.20 0.42
CA GLU A 96 14.28 14.29 1.00
C GLU A 96 13.70 15.24 -0.06
N ALA A 97 12.47 15.71 0.16
CA ALA A 97 11.76 16.70 -0.64
C ALA A 97 11.84 16.47 -2.15
N LEU A 98 11.88 15.19 -2.57
CA LEU A 98 12.04 14.81 -3.97
C LEU A 98 10.71 14.70 -4.71
N ALA A 99 9.66 14.21 -4.06
CA ALA A 99 8.44 13.77 -4.72
C ALA A 99 7.30 14.78 -4.61
N ASP A 100 6.53 14.93 -5.68
CA ASP A 100 5.27 15.66 -5.69
C ASP A 100 4.10 14.76 -5.22
N MET A 101 4.27 13.44 -5.38
CA MET A 101 3.32 12.43 -4.93
C MET A 101 4.07 11.19 -4.44
N LEU A 102 3.60 10.62 -3.35
CA LEU A 102 3.94 9.28 -2.90
C LEU A 102 2.67 8.41 -2.98
N TRP A 103 2.81 7.26 -3.60
CA TRP A 103 1.75 6.30 -3.78
C TRP A 103 2.16 4.95 -3.23
N SER A 104 1.31 4.37 -2.39
CA SER A 104 1.54 3.05 -1.81
C SER A 104 0.31 2.16 -1.97
N ASN A 105 0.48 1.02 -2.62
CA ASN A 105 -0.58 0.03 -2.75
C ASN A 105 -0.22 -1.20 -1.92
N LEU A 106 -0.77 -1.27 -0.69
CA LEU A 106 -0.51 -2.29 0.32
C LEU A 106 0.94 -2.37 0.84
N GLY A 107 1.79 -1.37 0.53
CA GLY A 107 3.17 -1.38 1.00
C GLY A 107 3.28 -1.42 2.53
N LEU A 108 2.40 -0.73 3.27
CA LEU A 108 2.36 -0.75 4.74
C LEU A 108 2.17 -2.16 5.33
N ALA A 109 1.59 -3.10 4.60
CA ALA A 109 1.41 -4.48 5.08
C ALA A 109 2.75 -5.22 5.30
N THR A 110 3.85 -4.68 4.79
CA THR A 110 5.21 -5.21 4.97
C THR A 110 5.96 -4.61 6.16
N GLU A 111 5.32 -3.74 6.95
CA GLU A 111 5.95 -2.97 8.02
C GLU A 111 5.15 -3.05 9.32
N HIS A 112 5.83 -3.22 10.46
CA HIS A 112 5.19 -3.21 11.79
C HIS A 112 5.19 -1.84 12.47
N ASN A 113 5.92 -0.86 11.91
CA ASN A 113 6.01 0.49 12.46
C ASN A 113 5.54 1.54 11.44
N PRO A 114 4.23 1.75 11.29
CA PRO A 114 3.66 2.70 10.33
C PRO A 114 4.09 4.15 10.63
N VAL A 115 4.34 4.51 11.88
CA VAL A 115 4.79 5.87 12.25
C VAL A 115 6.16 6.17 11.62
N ALA A 116 7.10 5.22 11.68
CA ALA A 116 8.40 5.38 11.03
C ALA A 116 8.27 5.46 9.50
N VAL A 117 7.35 4.69 8.91
CA VAL A 117 7.06 4.75 7.48
C VAL A 117 6.48 6.11 7.09
N PHE A 118 5.48 6.60 7.80
CA PHE A 118 4.88 7.92 7.53
C PHE A 118 5.88 9.06 7.71
N ALA A 119 6.77 8.99 8.70
CA ALA A 119 7.85 9.96 8.86
C ALA A 119 8.81 9.96 7.65
N SER A 120 9.21 8.78 7.16
CA SER A 120 10.03 8.63 5.95
C SER A 120 9.32 9.20 4.72
N TRP A 121 8.04 8.87 4.53
CA TRP A 121 7.23 9.36 3.42
C TRP A 121 7.01 10.87 3.46
N ALA A 122 6.75 11.40 4.65
CA ALA A 122 6.65 12.85 4.85
C ALA A 122 7.96 13.56 4.51
N GLY A 123 9.13 13.00 4.87
CA GLY A 123 10.43 13.54 4.50
C GLY A 123 10.68 13.56 2.99
N ALA A 124 10.20 12.54 2.28
CA ALA A 124 10.38 12.41 0.83
C ALA A 124 9.49 13.36 0.01
N LEU A 125 8.36 13.77 0.54
CA LEU A 125 7.43 14.67 -0.13
C LEU A 125 7.86 16.13 0.00
N GLN A 126 7.69 16.88 -1.09
CA GLN A 126 7.76 18.34 -1.06
C GLN A 126 6.59 18.90 -0.23
N THR A 127 6.70 20.16 0.20
CA THR A 127 5.56 20.90 0.75
C THR A 127 4.38 20.85 -0.22
N ASP A 128 3.18 20.60 0.29
CA ASP A 128 1.94 20.37 -0.47
C ASP A 128 1.98 19.13 -1.38
N GLY A 129 2.99 18.27 -1.23
CA GLY A 129 3.05 16.97 -1.88
C GLY A 129 1.96 16.03 -1.39
N LEU A 130 1.50 15.15 -2.26
CA LEU A 130 0.35 14.29 -2.02
C LEU A 130 0.78 12.90 -1.60
N LEU A 131 0.16 12.38 -0.54
CA LEU A 131 0.21 10.98 -0.16
C LEU A 131 -1.09 10.29 -0.57
N PHE A 132 -1.00 9.14 -1.24
CA PHE A 132 -2.10 8.21 -1.45
C PHE A 132 -1.64 6.80 -1.08
N PHE A 133 -2.44 6.08 -0.31
CA PHE A 133 -2.12 4.69 0.02
C PHE A 133 -3.36 3.82 0.17
N THR A 134 -3.16 2.52 -0.01
CA THR A 134 -4.09 1.49 0.43
C THR A 134 -3.44 0.64 1.51
N HIS A 135 -4.24 0.14 2.43
CA HIS A 135 -3.78 -0.71 3.52
C HIS A 135 -4.87 -1.71 3.93
N PHE A 136 -4.54 -2.65 4.80
CA PHE A 136 -5.50 -3.54 5.42
C PHE A 136 -5.99 -2.97 6.74
N GLY A 137 -7.31 -2.98 6.93
CA GLY A 137 -7.93 -2.60 8.17
C GLY A 137 -7.95 -3.73 9.20
N ARG A 138 -8.40 -3.38 10.39
CA ARG A 138 -8.42 -4.22 11.59
C ARG A 138 -9.21 -5.52 11.41
N ASP A 139 -10.30 -5.47 10.62
CA ASP A 139 -11.21 -6.61 10.44
C ASP A 139 -10.73 -7.60 9.35
N THR A 140 -9.55 -7.38 8.75
CA THR A 140 -9.00 -8.26 7.72
C THR A 140 -8.79 -9.67 8.24
N LEU A 141 -9.42 -10.65 7.59
CA LEU A 141 -9.32 -12.09 7.88
C LEU A 141 -9.61 -12.48 9.35
N LEU A 142 -10.53 -11.76 10.03
CA LEU A 142 -10.94 -12.10 11.39
C LEU A 142 -11.47 -13.52 11.46
N GLU A 143 -12.33 -13.91 10.52
CA GLU A 143 -12.96 -15.23 10.49
C GLU A 143 -11.92 -16.35 10.41
N LEU A 144 -10.85 -16.13 9.65
CA LEU A 144 -9.74 -17.06 9.53
C LEU A 144 -8.92 -17.13 10.83
N THR A 145 -8.53 -15.96 11.36
CA THR A 145 -7.72 -15.91 12.59
C THR A 145 -8.45 -16.48 13.80
N ASP A 146 -9.76 -16.25 13.92
CA ASP A 146 -10.60 -16.84 14.97
C ASP A 146 -10.69 -18.37 14.83
N THR A 147 -10.82 -18.86 13.60
CA THR A 147 -10.83 -20.31 13.32
C THR A 147 -9.50 -20.97 13.68
N LEU A 148 -8.38 -20.30 13.41
CA LEU A 148 -7.03 -20.79 13.74
C LEU A 148 -6.76 -20.69 15.27
N ALA A 149 -7.22 -19.64 15.91
CA ALA A 149 -7.09 -19.46 17.36
C ALA A 149 -7.78 -20.60 18.14
N GLN A 150 -8.93 -21.11 17.67
CA GLN A 150 -9.60 -22.29 18.24
C GLN A 150 -8.74 -23.58 18.12
N GLN A 151 -7.75 -23.59 17.23
CA GLN A 151 -6.79 -24.67 17.07
C GLN A 151 -5.47 -24.39 17.79
N GLY A 152 -5.40 -23.32 18.60
CA GLY A 152 -4.20 -22.92 19.34
C GLY A 152 -3.17 -22.13 18.52
N ILE A 153 -3.53 -21.63 17.33
CA ILE A 153 -2.65 -20.85 16.46
C ILE A 153 -3.10 -19.38 16.52
N ALA A 154 -2.33 -18.55 17.21
CA ALA A 154 -2.64 -17.15 17.41
C ALA A 154 -1.97 -16.23 16.37
N ALA A 155 -2.63 -15.13 16.04
CA ALA A 155 -2.12 -14.04 15.20
C ALA A 155 -2.08 -12.74 16.02
N ARG A 156 -0.93 -12.04 16.02
CA ARG A 156 -0.75 -10.78 16.77
C ARG A 156 -1.33 -9.56 16.05
N ARG A 157 -1.34 -9.58 14.73
CA ARG A 157 -1.98 -8.59 13.84
C ARG A 157 -1.45 -7.14 13.96
N PRO A 158 -0.13 -6.91 14.15
CA PRO A 158 0.40 -5.58 14.49
C PRO A 158 0.30 -4.57 13.36
N ALA A 159 0.24 -5.02 12.11
CA ALA A 159 0.11 -4.15 10.95
C ALA A 159 -1.35 -3.87 10.54
N LEU A 160 -2.35 -4.52 11.15
CA LEU A 160 -3.75 -4.30 10.84
C LEU A 160 -4.34 -3.21 11.74
N ILE A 161 -4.43 -2.00 11.19
CA ILE A 161 -4.68 -0.78 11.95
C ILE A 161 -6.05 -0.21 11.58
N ASP A 162 -6.76 0.34 12.57
CA ASP A 162 -8.01 1.05 12.35
C ASP A 162 -7.80 2.31 11.50
N MET A 163 -8.77 2.66 10.67
CA MET A 163 -8.67 3.81 9.77
C MET A 163 -8.51 5.14 10.53
N HIS A 164 -9.11 5.28 11.73
CA HIS A 164 -9.00 6.50 12.52
C HIS A 164 -7.59 6.62 13.12
N ASP A 165 -7.03 5.51 13.64
CA ASP A 165 -5.67 5.47 14.14
C ASP A 165 -4.64 5.81 13.03
N LEU A 166 -4.88 5.32 11.79
CA LEU A 166 -4.05 5.71 10.64
C LEU A 166 -4.15 7.20 10.34
N GLY A 167 -5.34 7.79 10.44
CA GLY A 167 -5.56 9.23 10.28
C GLY A 167 -4.79 10.05 11.32
N ASP A 168 -4.85 9.65 12.59
CA ASP A 168 -4.14 10.32 13.68
C ASP A 168 -2.62 10.19 13.49
N MET A 169 -2.10 9.00 13.16
CA MET A 169 -0.69 8.79 12.86
C MET A 169 -0.19 9.66 11.71
N LEU A 170 -0.99 9.86 10.66
CA LEU A 170 -0.65 10.78 9.56
C LEU A 170 -0.55 12.22 10.05
N ALA A 171 -1.53 12.70 10.83
CA ALA A 171 -1.53 14.06 11.37
C ALA A 171 -0.29 14.33 12.22
N ASP A 172 0.13 13.36 13.05
CA ASP A 172 1.30 13.42 13.89
C ASP A 172 2.62 13.31 13.10
N SER A 173 2.59 12.65 11.95
CA SER A 173 3.77 12.45 11.08
C SER A 173 4.04 13.61 10.11
N GLY A 174 3.33 14.73 10.21
CA GLY A 174 3.59 15.92 9.41
C GLY A 174 2.72 16.01 8.13
N PHE A 175 1.56 15.39 8.15
CA PHE A 175 0.52 15.59 7.14
C PHE A 175 -0.62 16.45 7.68
N TYR A 176 -1.40 17.06 6.79
CA TYR A 176 -2.64 17.74 7.09
C TYR A 176 -3.77 17.21 6.20
N ASP A 177 -5.01 17.46 6.60
CA ASP A 177 -6.21 16.97 5.94
C ASP A 177 -6.17 15.45 5.63
N PRO A 178 -5.80 14.58 6.61
CA PRO A 178 -5.86 13.16 6.38
C PRO A 178 -7.31 12.73 6.17
N VAL A 179 -7.54 12.00 5.09
CA VAL A 179 -8.84 11.38 4.81
C VAL A 179 -8.62 9.88 4.66
N THR A 180 -9.37 9.11 5.42
CA THR A 180 -9.36 7.66 5.37
C THR A 180 -10.78 7.14 5.17
N ASP A 181 -10.95 6.15 4.30
CA ASP A 181 -12.20 5.41 4.14
C ASP A 181 -11.93 3.91 4.07
N THR A 182 -12.95 3.09 4.28
CA THR A 182 -12.83 1.64 4.24
C THR A 182 -13.77 1.01 3.22
N ALA A 183 -13.35 -0.14 2.69
CA ALA A 183 -14.19 -1.02 1.90
C ALA A 183 -13.95 -2.47 2.32
N ARG A 184 -14.92 -3.36 2.09
CA ARG A 184 -14.80 -4.79 2.37
C ARG A 184 -14.84 -5.58 1.08
N LEU A 185 -13.84 -6.47 0.91
CA LEU A 185 -13.77 -7.42 -0.17
C LEU A 185 -14.00 -8.83 0.39
N LYS A 186 -15.03 -9.51 -0.11
CA LYS A 186 -15.21 -10.94 0.14
C LYS A 186 -14.43 -11.72 -0.90
N LEU A 187 -13.64 -12.68 -0.45
CA LEU A 187 -12.79 -13.50 -1.29
C LEU A 187 -13.24 -14.94 -1.26
N GLU A 188 -13.27 -15.58 -2.41
CA GLU A 188 -13.54 -17.00 -2.57
C GLU A 188 -12.38 -17.67 -3.31
N TYR A 189 -11.82 -18.70 -2.71
CA TYR A 189 -10.74 -19.48 -3.30
C TYR A 189 -11.15 -20.94 -3.50
N ARG A 190 -10.83 -21.46 -4.67
CA ARG A 190 -11.08 -22.88 -4.99
C ARG A 190 -10.10 -23.82 -4.29
N THR A 191 -8.88 -23.36 -4.04
CA THR A 191 -7.80 -24.14 -3.42
C THR A 191 -7.07 -23.34 -2.37
N ALA A 192 -6.57 -24.03 -1.35
CA ALA A 192 -5.72 -23.44 -0.34
C ALA A 192 -4.44 -22.83 -0.94
N ASP A 193 -3.82 -23.51 -1.93
CA ASP A 193 -2.57 -23.05 -2.55
C ASP A 193 -2.71 -21.66 -3.16
N THR A 194 -3.83 -21.40 -3.84
CA THR A 194 -4.11 -20.06 -4.41
C THR A 194 -4.23 -19.01 -3.32
N PHE A 195 -4.94 -19.33 -2.23
CA PHE A 195 -5.07 -18.42 -1.10
C PHE A 195 -3.71 -18.17 -0.41
N LEU A 196 -2.93 -19.23 -0.16
CA LEU A 196 -1.61 -19.11 0.46
C LEU A 196 -0.66 -18.27 -0.39
N GLN A 197 -0.72 -18.42 -1.72
CA GLN A 197 0.06 -17.59 -2.65
C GLN A 197 -0.35 -16.11 -2.58
N ASP A 198 -1.65 -15.83 -2.46
CA ASP A 198 -2.13 -14.45 -2.30
C ASP A 198 -1.72 -13.88 -0.94
N MET A 199 -1.73 -14.66 0.14
CA MET A 199 -1.21 -14.23 1.44
C MET A 199 0.27 -13.80 1.36
N ASP A 200 1.10 -14.54 0.62
CA ASP A 200 2.50 -14.17 0.37
C ASP A 200 2.60 -12.85 -0.43
N THR A 201 1.83 -12.75 -1.53
CA THR A 201 1.88 -11.60 -2.43
C THR A 201 1.37 -10.31 -1.78
N LEU A 202 0.32 -10.42 -0.94
CA LEU A 202 -0.32 -9.31 -0.24
C LEU A 202 0.45 -8.87 1.01
N GLY A 203 1.47 -9.63 1.45
CA GLY A 203 2.16 -9.36 2.71
C GLY A 203 1.35 -9.73 3.95
N LEU A 204 0.31 -10.55 3.80
CA LEU A 204 -0.59 -10.90 4.91
C LEU A 204 0.07 -11.75 5.98
N TRP A 205 1.09 -12.56 5.66
CA TRP A 205 1.88 -13.29 6.65
C TRP A 205 2.57 -12.35 7.63
N HIS A 206 3.15 -11.28 7.12
CA HIS A 206 3.77 -10.25 7.92
C HIS A 206 2.72 -9.44 8.71
N ALA A 207 1.63 -9.04 8.05
CA ALA A 207 0.58 -8.24 8.67
C ALA A 207 -0.16 -8.98 9.80
N LEU A 208 -0.39 -10.29 9.64
CA LEU A 208 -1.06 -11.13 10.64
C LEU A 208 -0.11 -11.57 11.76
N ASP A 209 1.17 -11.79 11.46
CA ASP A 209 2.22 -12.15 12.40
C ASP A 209 1.82 -13.33 13.31
N PHE A 210 1.66 -14.51 12.70
CA PHE A 210 1.33 -15.75 13.43
C PHE A 210 2.48 -16.19 14.32
N ASP A 211 2.17 -16.69 15.52
CA ASP A 211 3.15 -17.24 16.46
C ASP A 211 3.87 -18.46 15.87
N ASP A 212 3.16 -19.27 15.07
CA ASP A 212 3.71 -20.40 14.30
C ASP A 212 3.19 -20.34 12.86
N PRO A 213 3.92 -19.72 11.93
CA PRO A 213 3.52 -19.60 10.53
C PRO A 213 3.38 -20.94 9.80
N ASP A 214 4.18 -21.94 10.13
CA ASP A 214 4.14 -23.26 9.47
C ASP A 214 2.91 -24.05 9.94
N ALA A 215 2.60 -24.01 11.22
CA ALA A 215 1.36 -24.57 11.75
C ALA A 215 0.14 -23.86 11.14
N ALA A 216 0.18 -22.53 11.00
CA ALA A 216 -0.88 -21.77 10.34
C ALA A 216 -1.07 -22.18 8.87
N ARG A 217 0.01 -22.32 8.10
CA ARG A 217 -0.05 -22.82 6.70
C ARG A 217 -0.69 -24.20 6.61
N THR A 218 -0.27 -25.11 7.49
CA THR A 218 -0.80 -26.48 7.55
C THR A 218 -2.28 -26.51 7.92
N ALA A 219 -2.68 -25.74 8.92
CA ALA A 219 -4.06 -25.65 9.38
C ALA A 219 -4.98 -25.04 8.29
N ILE A 220 -4.52 -23.97 7.62
CA ILE A 220 -5.22 -23.35 6.48
C ILE A 220 -5.44 -24.39 5.38
N ALA A 221 -4.39 -25.11 4.93
CA ALA A 221 -4.54 -26.16 3.92
C ALA A 221 -5.56 -27.23 4.34
N GLY A 222 -5.57 -27.60 5.62
CA GLY A 222 -6.53 -28.54 6.21
C GLY A 222 -7.99 -28.09 6.15
N LEU A 223 -8.27 -26.78 6.14
CA LEU A 223 -9.64 -26.27 6.00
C LEU A 223 -10.25 -26.62 4.62
N TRP A 224 -9.46 -26.45 3.55
CA TRP A 224 -9.89 -26.81 2.19
C TRP A 224 -10.01 -28.33 1.99
N GLN A 225 -9.11 -29.10 2.58
CA GLN A 225 -9.19 -30.59 2.52
C GLN A 225 -10.47 -31.11 3.15
N ARG A 226 -10.94 -30.48 4.22
CA ARG A 226 -12.20 -30.81 4.90
C ARG A 226 -13.44 -30.21 4.21
N GLN A 227 -13.27 -29.50 3.12
CA GLN A 227 -14.34 -28.81 2.37
C GLN A 227 -15.10 -27.76 3.23
N ILE A 228 -14.39 -27.12 4.15
CA ILE A 228 -14.91 -26.07 5.03
C ILE A 228 -14.00 -24.83 4.88
N PRO A 229 -13.89 -24.24 3.67
CA PRO A 229 -13.15 -22.99 3.54
C PRO A 229 -13.88 -21.91 4.37
N PRO A 230 -13.16 -21.12 5.17
CA PRO A 230 -13.78 -20.03 5.93
C PRO A 230 -14.28 -18.93 4.98
N GLU A 231 -15.24 -18.14 5.43
CA GLU A 231 -15.43 -16.82 4.83
C GLU A 231 -14.11 -16.06 4.94
N LEU A 232 -13.73 -15.36 3.88
CA LEU A 232 -12.51 -14.58 3.83
C LEU A 232 -12.87 -13.14 3.48
N THR A 233 -12.71 -12.25 4.43
CA THR A 233 -12.98 -10.83 4.26
C THR A 233 -11.68 -10.04 4.39
N LEU A 234 -11.36 -9.21 3.39
CA LEU A 234 -10.36 -8.16 3.53
C LEU A 234 -11.08 -6.85 3.80
N GLU A 235 -10.80 -6.23 4.93
CA GLU A 235 -11.08 -4.82 5.13
C GLU A 235 -9.93 -4.03 4.52
N THR A 236 -10.24 -3.14 3.58
CA THR A 236 -9.25 -2.33 2.89
C THR A 236 -9.42 -0.87 3.28
N VAL A 237 -8.36 -0.22 3.69
CA VAL A 237 -8.31 1.21 3.99
C VAL A 237 -7.72 1.94 2.78
N PHE A 238 -8.38 3.02 2.37
CA PHE A 238 -7.87 3.98 1.40
C PHE A 238 -7.58 5.27 2.13
N GLY A 239 -6.34 5.72 2.06
CA GLY A 239 -5.92 6.94 2.73
C GLY A 239 -5.27 7.93 1.77
N HIS A 240 -5.51 9.22 2.02
CA HIS A 240 -4.74 10.29 1.40
C HIS A 240 -4.55 11.46 2.38
N ALA A 241 -3.47 12.18 2.16
CA ALA A 241 -3.12 13.35 2.95
C ALA A 241 -2.18 14.27 2.18
N VAL A 242 -1.97 15.47 2.66
CA VAL A 242 -1.08 16.46 2.07
C VAL A 242 0.07 16.75 3.03
N LYS A 243 1.30 16.85 2.53
CA LYS A 243 2.47 17.20 3.33
C LYS A 243 2.36 18.61 3.89
N LYS A 244 2.46 18.76 5.20
CA LYS A 244 2.46 20.07 5.88
C LYS A 244 3.67 20.91 5.46
N LYS A 245 3.43 22.21 5.33
CA LYS A 245 4.50 23.20 5.30
C LYS A 245 5.07 23.33 6.72
N ILE A 246 6.35 23.08 6.86
CA ILE A 246 7.04 23.34 8.13
C ILE A 246 7.38 24.82 8.15
N LEU A 247 6.70 25.57 9.00
CA LEU A 247 7.04 26.97 9.25
C LEU A 247 8.13 27.08 10.33
N PRO A 248 9.01 28.07 10.26
CA PRO A 248 9.92 28.38 11.35
C PRO A 248 9.19 28.59 12.68
N ALA A 249 9.86 28.29 13.79
CA ALA A 249 9.27 28.47 15.12
C ALA A 249 8.81 29.93 15.33
N GLY A 250 7.52 30.10 15.62
CA GLY A 250 6.91 31.44 15.83
C GLY A 250 6.25 32.05 14.59
N GLU A 251 6.30 31.40 13.44
CA GLU A 251 5.56 31.80 12.24
C GLU A 251 4.25 31.02 12.10
N ASN A 252 3.16 31.72 11.73
CA ASN A 252 1.87 31.12 11.39
C ASN A 252 1.46 31.62 10.02
N GLU A 253 1.02 30.72 9.14
CA GLU A 253 0.45 31.08 7.85
C GLU A 253 -1.05 31.34 8.02
N VAL A 254 -1.51 32.54 7.64
CA VAL A 254 -2.92 32.91 7.69
C VAL A 254 -3.40 33.13 6.26
N HIS A 255 -4.31 32.27 5.81
CA HIS A 255 -4.92 32.44 4.49
C HIS A 255 -6.17 33.33 4.58
N PHE A 256 -6.13 34.47 3.90
CA PHE A 256 -7.30 35.31 3.73
C PHE A 256 -7.98 35.01 2.39
N PHE A 257 -9.19 34.54 2.45
CA PHE A 257 -10.03 34.39 1.27
C PHE A 257 -10.88 35.69 1.09
N PRO A 258 -10.59 36.53 0.09
CA PRO A 258 -11.41 37.72 -0.16
C PRO A 258 -12.83 37.27 -0.47
N ARG A 259 -13.81 37.95 0.14
CA ARG A 259 -15.23 37.73 -0.20
C ARG A 259 -15.42 38.06 -1.67
N LYS A 260 -15.96 37.12 -2.44
CA LYS A 260 -16.44 37.46 -3.78
C LYS A 260 -17.57 38.46 -3.64
N THR A 261 -17.37 39.66 -4.14
CA THR A 261 -18.43 40.70 -4.37
C THR A 261 -19.33 40.26 -5.50
#